data_258c8baa46e62ce07c953a55fa45eea9
#
_entry.id   258c8baa46e62ce07c953a55fa45eea9
#
_cell.length_a   1.000
_cell.length_b   1.000
_cell.length_c   1.000
_cell.angle_alpha   90.00
_cell.angle_beta   90.00
_cell.angle_gamma   90.00
#
_symmetry.space_group_name_H-M   'P 1'
#
loop_
_entity.id
_entity.type
_entity.pdbx_description
1 polymer ?
#
loop_
_entity_poly.entity_id
_entity_poly.type
_entity_poly.pdbx_seq_one_letter_code
_entity_poly.pdbx_strand_id
1 'polypeptide(L)'
;YTLSLHDALPILSGYEVTLADFSQAEDFSRRLNDMLLDSDREAFWDLTARSAQERFPTVFDWLKTHDVNAAVILVIMVVVAVFNMATALLTLVLERTRMIGLLKTMGMNNASLRRIFLYRALMLIVRGAVWGNAIGLGICLLQYYFHLIPLDPEGYMLSEVPVAFGVGWWLALNAGVVVVILTLLMLPASIISQVKPVEAIRYDS
;
A
#
# COMPACT_ATOMS: atom_id res chain seq x y z
N TYR A 1 23.95 21.95 -4.68
CA TYR A 1 23.73 22.72 -3.43
C TYR A 1 23.36 24.15 -3.83
N THR A 2 22.13 24.57 -3.63
CA THR A 2 21.72 25.97 -3.79
C THR A 2 21.57 26.58 -2.41
N LEU A 3 22.48 27.50 -2.05
CA LEU A 3 22.33 28.37 -0.90
C LEU A 3 21.40 29.52 -1.30
N SER A 4 20.19 29.53 -0.77
CA SER A 4 19.26 30.66 -0.90
C SER A 4 19.39 31.56 0.33
N LEU A 5 19.90 32.79 0.11
CA LEU A 5 19.91 33.84 1.11
C LEU A 5 18.52 34.50 1.08
N HIS A 6 17.69 34.28 2.10
CA HIS A 6 16.44 35.03 2.25
C HIS A 6 16.71 36.40 2.89
N ASP A 7 16.84 37.41 2.05
CA ASP A 7 16.86 38.80 2.44
C ASP A 7 15.43 39.29 2.76
N ALA A 8 14.90 38.99 3.92
CA ALA A 8 13.80 39.80 4.45
C ALA A 8 13.36 39.31 5.85
N LEU A 9 13.86 39.89 6.83
CA LEU A 9 13.37 40.10 8.20
C LEU A 9 14.50 39.90 9.22
N PRO A 10 14.78 40.86 10.09
CA PRO A 10 15.94 40.86 11.01
C PRO A 10 15.80 39.88 12.19
N ILE A 11 14.90 38.90 12.13
CA ILE A 11 14.60 37.95 13.21
C ILE A 11 14.95 36.49 12.83
N LEU A 12 15.31 36.20 11.58
CA LEU A 12 15.72 34.89 11.13
C LEU A 12 17.15 34.91 10.59
N SER A 13 18.11 34.93 11.51
CA SER A 13 19.53 34.75 11.21
C SER A 13 19.79 33.25 10.97
N GLY A 14 19.64 32.78 9.74
CA GLY A 14 19.90 31.39 9.43
C GLY A 14 20.04 31.14 7.93
N TYR A 15 20.73 30.06 7.59
CA TYR A 15 20.88 29.58 6.21
C TYR A 15 19.99 28.39 6.00
N GLU A 16 19.27 28.36 4.87
CA GLU A 16 18.49 27.20 4.44
C GLU A 16 19.30 26.40 3.43
N VAL A 17 19.50 25.12 3.69
CA VAL A 17 20.22 24.20 2.81
C VAL A 17 19.24 23.18 2.26
N THR A 18 19.01 23.18 0.94
CA THR A 18 18.16 22.22 0.27
C THR A 18 19.00 21.04 -0.22
N LEU A 19 18.60 19.82 0.15
CA LEU A 19 19.21 18.57 -0.29
C LEU A 19 18.42 17.96 -1.43
N ALA A 20 19.10 17.26 -2.33
CA ALA A 20 18.45 16.53 -3.43
C ALA A 20 17.70 15.30 -2.94
N ASP A 21 18.12 14.73 -1.81
CA ASP A 21 17.52 13.54 -1.21
C ASP A 21 17.21 13.81 0.26
N PHE A 22 15.94 13.82 0.61
CA PHE A 22 15.45 14.07 1.95
C PHE A 22 15.93 13.02 2.98
N SER A 23 16.14 11.77 2.55
CA SER A 23 16.58 10.68 3.44
C SER A 23 17.96 10.95 4.08
N GLN A 24 18.76 11.82 3.47
CA GLN A 24 20.10 12.20 3.93
C GLN A 24 20.09 13.43 4.86
N ALA A 25 18.93 14.04 5.09
CA ALA A 25 18.85 15.31 5.84
C ALA A 25 19.34 15.18 7.28
N GLU A 26 19.04 14.09 7.96
CA GLU A 26 19.46 13.85 9.34
C GLU A 26 20.97 13.60 9.44
N ASP A 27 21.52 12.75 8.55
CA ASP A 27 22.94 12.47 8.50
C ASP A 27 23.75 13.72 8.10
N PHE A 28 23.21 14.51 7.19
CA PHE A 28 23.83 15.76 6.78
C PHE A 28 23.85 16.78 7.92
N SER A 29 22.75 16.94 8.67
CA SER A 29 22.70 17.87 9.80
C SER A 29 23.70 17.47 10.91
N ARG A 30 23.83 16.17 11.18
CA ARG A 30 24.83 15.66 12.15
C ARG A 30 26.26 15.95 11.69
N ARG A 31 26.61 15.61 10.43
CA ARG A 31 27.95 15.89 9.88
C ARG A 31 28.28 17.39 9.86
N LEU A 32 27.28 18.22 9.55
CA LEU A 32 27.46 19.66 9.54
C LEU A 32 27.69 20.18 10.96
N ASN A 33 26.99 19.70 11.97
CA ASN A 33 27.22 20.04 13.36
C ASN A 33 28.62 19.60 13.83
N ASP A 34 29.08 18.41 13.45
CA ASP A 34 30.43 17.93 13.76
C ASP A 34 31.50 18.84 13.13
N MET A 35 31.29 19.27 11.88
CA MET A 35 32.19 20.23 11.21
C MET A 35 32.18 21.63 11.86
N LEU A 36 30.99 22.07 12.31
CA LEU A 36 30.86 23.36 12.99
C LEU A 36 31.54 23.34 14.35
N LEU A 37 31.47 22.22 15.08
CA LEU A 37 32.12 22.04 16.37
C LEU A 37 33.65 21.91 16.25
N ASP A 38 34.17 21.35 15.16
CA ASP A 38 35.61 21.17 14.89
C ASP A 38 36.22 22.44 14.28
N SER A 39 35.40 23.46 13.98
CA SER A 39 35.90 24.72 13.45
C SER A 39 36.37 25.66 14.57
N ASP A 40 37.67 26.02 14.58
CA ASP A 40 38.28 26.98 15.51
C ASP A 40 37.81 28.44 15.32
N ARG A 41 36.76 28.68 14.54
CA ARG A 41 36.26 30.04 14.29
C ARG A 41 35.12 30.38 15.24
N GLU A 42 35.35 31.34 16.11
CA GLU A 42 34.35 31.88 17.04
C GLU A 42 33.02 32.29 16.34
N ALA A 43 33.08 32.65 15.07
CA ALA A 43 31.91 33.04 14.28
C ALA A 43 30.86 31.89 14.04
N PHE A 44 31.21 30.63 14.29
CA PHE A 44 30.36 29.48 14.09
C PHE A 44 29.80 28.87 15.37
N TRP A 45 30.20 29.34 16.53
CA TRP A 45 29.77 28.77 17.81
C TRP A 45 28.27 28.87 18.11
N ASP A 46 27.62 29.90 17.52
CA ASP A 46 26.16 30.07 17.63
C ASP A 46 25.36 29.38 16.54
N LEU A 47 26.03 28.71 15.59
CA LEU A 47 25.36 28.02 14.48
C LEU A 47 25.09 26.55 14.83
N THR A 48 23.84 26.15 14.70
CA THR A 48 23.41 24.76 14.87
C THR A 48 22.63 24.34 13.65
N ALA A 49 23.06 23.28 13.01
CA ALA A 49 22.29 22.66 11.91
C ALA A 49 21.17 21.78 12.48
N ARG A 50 19.95 21.98 12.01
CA ARG A 50 18.80 21.16 12.35
C ARG A 50 18.11 20.67 11.09
N SER A 51 17.77 19.39 11.07
CA SER A 51 16.95 18.85 10.00
C SER A 51 15.52 19.40 10.09
N ALA A 52 14.78 19.36 8.97
CA ALA A 52 13.37 19.76 8.97
C ALA A 52 12.55 18.90 9.95
N GLN A 53 12.92 17.62 10.12
CA GLN A 53 12.29 16.69 11.07
C GLN A 53 12.49 17.15 12.52
N GLU A 54 13.68 17.59 12.88
CA GLU A 54 13.98 18.11 14.23
C GLU A 54 13.32 19.47 14.50
N ARG A 55 13.12 20.26 13.45
CA ARG A 55 12.50 21.58 13.57
C ARG A 55 10.98 21.51 13.70
N PHE A 56 10.36 20.55 13.00
CA PHE A 56 8.90 20.38 12.95
C PHE A 56 8.47 18.96 13.34
N PRO A 57 8.83 18.47 14.54
CA PRO A 57 8.57 17.09 14.94
C PRO A 57 7.08 16.73 14.88
N THR A 58 6.22 17.64 15.30
CA THR A 58 4.76 17.42 15.29
C THR A 58 4.21 17.12 13.91
N VAL A 59 4.73 17.79 12.86
CA VAL A 59 4.28 17.57 11.47
C VAL A 59 4.72 16.19 10.99
N PHE A 60 5.96 15.80 11.28
CA PHE A 60 6.49 14.49 10.86
C PHE A 60 5.88 13.34 11.65
N ASP A 61 5.60 13.50 12.94
CA ASP A 61 4.88 12.51 13.74
C ASP A 61 3.44 12.32 13.26
N TRP A 62 2.78 13.42 12.86
CA TRP A 62 1.46 13.38 12.27
C TRP A 62 1.47 12.63 10.92
N LEU A 63 2.42 12.92 10.01
CA LEU A 63 2.60 12.21 8.75
C LEU A 63 2.84 10.71 8.97
N LYS A 64 3.73 10.35 9.91
CA LYS A 64 4.00 8.96 10.26
C LYS A 64 2.76 8.23 10.78
N THR A 65 1.94 8.93 11.56
CA THR A 65 0.66 8.37 12.06
C THR A 65 -0.30 8.08 10.91
N HIS A 66 -0.36 8.95 9.90
CA HIS A 66 -1.17 8.70 8.70
C HIS A 66 -0.69 7.51 7.89
N ASP A 67 0.62 7.32 7.74
CA ASP A 67 1.19 6.16 7.06
C ASP A 67 0.83 4.85 7.78
N VAL A 68 0.92 4.83 9.11
CA VAL A 68 0.50 3.67 9.91
C VAL A 68 -0.99 3.40 9.76
N ASN A 69 -1.84 4.42 9.83
CA ASN A 69 -3.28 4.28 9.63
C ASN A 69 -3.61 3.72 8.23
N ALA A 70 -2.96 4.24 7.18
CA ALA A 70 -3.12 3.75 5.83
C ALA A 70 -2.73 2.26 5.71
N ALA A 71 -1.61 1.87 6.31
CA ALA A 71 -1.16 0.47 6.34
C ALA A 71 -2.16 -0.44 7.06
N VAL A 72 -2.68 -0.02 8.22
CA VAL A 72 -3.70 -0.77 8.98
C VAL A 72 -4.98 -0.94 8.17
N ILE A 73 -5.48 0.12 7.55
CA ILE A 73 -6.67 0.07 6.69
C ILE A 73 -6.44 -0.91 5.54
N LEU A 74 -5.28 -0.85 4.89
CA LEU A 74 -4.93 -1.71 3.78
C LEU A 74 -4.92 -3.19 4.20
N VAL A 75 -4.34 -3.51 5.35
CA VAL A 75 -4.35 -4.87 5.91
C VAL A 75 -5.78 -5.35 6.16
N ILE A 76 -6.61 -4.53 6.81
CA ILE A 76 -8.02 -4.87 7.06
C ILE A 76 -8.77 -5.11 5.74
N MET A 77 -8.58 -4.28 4.72
CA MET A 77 -9.19 -4.45 3.41
C MET A 77 -8.77 -5.77 2.75
N VAL A 78 -7.49 -6.14 2.85
CA VAL A 78 -7.00 -7.44 2.34
C VAL A 78 -7.66 -8.60 3.07
N VAL A 79 -7.77 -8.53 4.39
CA VAL A 79 -8.42 -9.56 5.22
C VAL A 79 -9.90 -9.73 4.80
N VAL A 80 -10.63 -8.64 4.66
CA VAL A 80 -12.03 -8.65 4.20
C VAL A 80 -12.14 -9.24 2.79
N ALA A 81 -11.25 -8.87 1.89
CA ALA A 81 -11.22 -9.40 0.52
C ALA A 81 -11.00 -10.92 0.51
N VAL A 82 -10.12 -11.44 1.36
CA VAL A 82 -9.86 -12.88 1.52
C VAL A 82 -11.11 -13.60 2.02
N PHE A 83 -11.79 -13.08 3.04
CA PHE A 83 -13.03 -13.67 3.56
C PHE A 83 -14.14 -13.69 2.51
N ASN A 84 -14.35 -12.58 1.80
CA ASN A 84 -15.34 -12.50 0.72
C ASN A 84 -15.04 -13.53 -0.38
N MET A 85 -13.77 -13.65 -0.77
CA MET A 85 -13.36 -14.60 -1.80
C MET A 85 -13.48 -16.06 -1.34
N ALA A 86 -13.15 -16.34 -0.06
CA ALA A 86 -13.30 -17.66 0.54
C ALA A 86 -14.78 -18.09 0.55
N THR A 87 -15.67 -17.19 0.93
CA THR A 87 -17.12 -17.41 0.92
C THR A 87 -17.64 -17.68 -0.51
N ALA A 88 -17.23 -16.85 -1.48
CA ALA A 88 -17.60 -17.03 -2.88
C ALA A 88 -17.13 -18.38 -3.44
N LEU A 89 -15.91 -18.80 -3.10
CA LEU A 89 -15.39 -20.12 -3.46
C LEU A 89 -16.19 -21.26 -2.81
N LEU A 90 -16.48 -21.13 -1.52
CA LEU A 90 -17.24 -22.16 -0.81
C LEU A 90 -18.63 -22.33 -1.43
N THR A 91 -19.32 -21.23 -1.70
CA THR A 91 -20.62 -21.24 -2.40
C THR A 91 -20.52 -21.91 -3.76
N LEU A 92 -19.51 -21.54 -4.56
CA LEU A 92 -19.28 -22.13 -5.87
C LEU A 92 -19.03 -23.65 -5.78
N VAL A 93 -18.29 -24.10 -4.76
CA VAL A 93 -18.02 -25.53 -4.54
C VAL A 93 -19.32 -26.26 -4.17
N LEU A 94 -20.14 -25.69 -3.29
CA LEU A 94 -21.43 -26.27 -2.87
C LEU A 94 -22.39 -26.38 -4.06
N GLU A 95 -22.53 -25.32 -4.86
CA GLU A 95 -23.38 -25.34 -6.07
C GLU A 95 -22.93 -26.37 -7.11
N ARG A 96 -21.64 -26.66 -7.16
CA ARG A 96 -21.06 -27.60 -8.15
C ARG A 96 -20.71 -28.97 -7.58
N THR A 97 -21.19 -29.30 -6.37
CA THR A 97 -20.84 -30.53 -5.65
C THR A 97 -21.16 -31.79 -6.52
N ARG A 98 -22.29 -31.82 -7.23
CA ARG A 98 -22.66 -32.92 -8.12
C ARG A 98 -21.66 -33.10 -9.28
N MET A 99 -21.25 -32.00 -9.92
CA MET A 99 -20.25 -32.02 -10.98
C MET A 99 -18.88 -32.48 -10.44
N ILE A 100 -18.51 -32.04 -9.24
CA ILE A 100 -17.27 -32.45 -8.55
C ILE A 100 -17.31 -33.97 -8.30
N GLY A 101 -18.42 -34.49 -7.78
CA GLY A 101 -18.62 -35.93 -7.56
C GLY A 101 -18.46 -36.75 -8.85
N LEU A 102 -19.10 -36.31 -9.95
CA LEU A 102 -19.00 -36.95 -11.23
C LEU A 102 -17.58 -36.98 -11.80
N LEU A 103 -16.85 -35.84 -11.71
CA LEU A 103 -15.46 -35.76 -12.15
C LEU A 103 -14.54 -36.67 -11.32
N LYS A 104 -14.78 -36.80 -10.02
CA LYS A 104 -14.04 -37.73 -9.15
C LYS A 104 -14.32 -39.21 -9.49
N THR A 105 -15.55 -39.58 -9.81
CA THR A 105 -15.88 -40.95 -10.23
C THR A 105 -15.24 -41.32 -11.57
N MET A 106 -15.00 -40.33 -12.44
CA MET A 106 -14.24 -40.48 -13.68
C MET A 106 -12.71 -40.53 -13.46
N GLY A 107 -12.23 -40.49 -12.20
CA GLY A 107 -10.81 -40.62 -11.87
C GLY A 107 -10.06 -39.29 -11.81
N MET A 108 -10.73 -38.13 -11.79
CA MET A 108 -10.06 -36.86 -11.69
C MET A 108 -9.37 -36.69 -10.32
N ASN A 109 -8.08 -36.31 -10.33
CA ASN A 109 -7.30 -36.08 -9.13
C ASN A 109 -7.74 -34.78 -8.41
N ASN A 110 -7.72 -34.82 -7.07
CA ASN A 110 -8.05 -33.66 -6.22
C ASN A 110 -7.21 -32.40 -6.54
N ALA A 111 -5.94 -32.58 -6.93
CA ALA A 111 -5.07 -31.47 -7.32
C ALA A 111 -5.56 -30.77 -8.60
N SER A 112 -6.01 -31.54 -9.60
CA SER A 112 -6.56 -30.99 -10.84
C SER A 112 -7.88 -30.26 -10.59
N LEU A 113 -8.73 -30.82 -9.76
CA LEU A 113 -9.98 -30.19 -9.36
C LEU A 113 -9.73 -28.85 -8.63
N ARG A 114 -8.84 -28.84 -7.63
CA ARG A 114 -8.46 -27.61 -6.93
C ARG A 114 -7.91 -26.54 -7.87
N ARG A 115 -7.11 -26.93 -8.87
CA ARG A 115 -6.54 -26.02 -9.87
C ARG A 115 -7.62 -25.31 -10.70
N ILE A 116 -8.70 -26.03 -11.06
CA ILE A 116 -9.83 -25.46 -11.80
C ILE A 116 -10.50 -24.33 -10.99
N PHE A 117 -10.75 -24.56 -9.69
CA PHE A 117 -11.39 -23.56 -8.84
C PHE A 117 -10.45 -22.37 -8.55
N LEU A 118 -9.15 -22.61 -8.35
CA LEU A 118 -8.18 -21.54 -8.19
C LEU A 118 -8.05 -20.69 -9.46
N TYR A 119 -8.16 -21.31 -10.64
CA TYR A 119 -8.12 -20.56 -11.90
C TYR A 119 -9.36 -19.66 -12.06
N ARG A 120 -10.53 -20.15 -11.65
CA ARG A 120 -11.75 -19.34 -11.59
C ARG A 120 -11.59 -18.15 -10.63
N ALA A 121 -11.04 -18.39 -9.46
CA ALA A 121 -10.75 -17.36 -8.48
C ALA A 121 -9.77 -16.32 -9.03
N LEU A 122 -8.70 -16.77 -9.68
CA LEU A 122 -7.72 -15.87 -10.31
C LEU A 122 -8.37 -14.97 -11.37
N MET A 123 -9.23 -15.52 -12.23
CA MET A 123 -9.96 -14.70 -13.21
C MET A 123 -10.81 -13.62 -12.55
N LEU A 124 -11.46 -13.93 -11.42
CA LEU A 124 -12.28 -12.97 -10.68
C LEU A 124 -11.43 -11.89 -10.06
N ILE A 125 -10.31 -12.28 -9.43
CA ILE A 125 -9.34 -11.35 -8.83
C ILE A 125 -8.79 -10.39 -9.90
N VAL A 126 -8.37 -10.91 -11.05
CA VAL A 126 -7.83 -10.07 -12.15
C VAL A 126 -8.87 -9.08 -12.66
N ARG A 127 -10.12 -9.53 -12.87
CA ARG A 127 -11.20 -8.61 -13.28
C ARG A 127 -11.45 -7.53 -12.25
N GLY A 128 -11.51 -7.91 -10.97
CA GLY A 128 -11.66 -6.96 -9.86
C GLY A 128 -10.49 -5.97 -9.80
N ALA A 129 -9.26 -6.45 -9.96
CA ALA A 129 -8.06 -5.62 -9.98
C ALA A 129 -8.08 -4.62 -11.17
N VAL A 130 -8.49 -5.06 -12.36
CA VAL A 130 -8.61 -4.16 -13.53
C VAL A 130 -9.61 -3.04 -13.26
N TRP A 131 -10.82 -3.38 -12.79
CA TRP A 131 -11.83 -2.37 -12.48
C TRP A 131 -11.43 -1.48 -11.31
N GLY A 132 -10.88 -2.06 -10.24
CA GLY A 132 -10.39 -1.31 -9.08
C GLY A 132 -9.29 -0.33 -9.45
N ASN A 133 -8.31 -0.76 -10.25
CA ASN A 133 -7.26 0.13 -10.74
C ASN A 133 -7.80 1.19 -11.69
N ALA A 134 -8.72 0.85 -12.59
CA ALA A 134 -9.33 1.83 -13.50
C ALA A 134 -10.05 2.95 -12.74
N ILE A 135 -10.83 2.60 -11.73
CA ILE A 135 -11.53 3.58 -10.89
C ILE A 135 -10.55 4.36 -10.02
N GLY A 136 -9.62 3.67 -9.33
CA GLY A 136 -8.66 4.31 -8.44
C GLY A 136 -7.72 5.27 -9.18
N LEU A 137 -7.13 4.83 -10.30
CA LEU A 137 -6.30 5.70 -11.13
C LEU A 137 -7.12 6.83 -11.76
N GLY A 138 -8.38 6.55 -12.13
CA GLY A 138 -9.29 7.58 -12.65
C GLY A 138 -9.51 8.71 -11.64
N ILE A 139 -9.77 8.38 -10.37
CA ILE A 139 -9.92 9.37 -9.29
C ILE A 139 -8.61 10.13 -9.06
N CYS A 140 -7.46 9.43 -9.03
CA CYS A 140 -6.16 10.07 -8.88
C CYS A 140 -5.84 11.04 -10.04
N LEU A 141 -6.14 10.65 -11.28
CA LEU A 141 -5.97 11.51 -12.44
C LEU A 141 -6.91 12.71 -12.41
N LEU A 142 -8.14 12.50 -11.97
CA LEU A 142 -9.12 13.57 -11.82
C LEU A 142 -8.62 14.61 -10.80
N GLN A 143 -8.11 14.15 -9.67
CA GLN A 143 -7.49 15.02 -8.66
C GLN A 143 -6.27 15.76 -9.22
N TYR A 144 -5.41 15.06 -9.96
CA TYR A 144 -4.19 15.64 -10.54
C TYR A 144 -4.48 16.76 -11.55
N TYR A 145 -5.54 16.63 -12.38
CA TYR A 145 -5.87 17.62 -13.40
C TYR A 145 -6.82 18.72 -12.91
N PHE A 146 -7.76 18.39 -12.03
CA PHE A 146 -8.84 19.30 -11.65
C PHE A 146 -8.70 19.86 -10.24
N HIS A 147 -7.72 19.37 -9.44
CA HIS A 147 -7.48 19.88 -8.07
C HIS A 147 -8.77 19.98 -7.23
N LEU A 148 -9.61 18.92 -7.30
CA LEU A 148 -10.98 18.91 -6.75
C LEU A 148 -11.02 19.02 -5.23
N ILE A 149 -9.94 18.59 -4.56
CA ILE A 149 -9.86 18.59 -3.10
C ILE A 149 -8.85 19.68 -2.69
N PRO A 150 -9.33 20.94 -2.43
CA PRO A 150 -8.49 21.97 -1.87
C PRO A 150 -8.19 21.66 -0.40
N LEU A 151 -6.96 21.91 0.03
CA LEU A 151 -6.57 21.91 1.44
C LEU A 151 -6.51 23.35 1.95
N ASP A 152 -6.76 23.51 3.25
CA ASP A 152 -6.56 24.78 3.93
C ASP A 152 -5.05 25.02 4.12
N PRO A 153 -4.46 26.04 3.47
CA PRO A 153 -3.02 26.32 3.54
C PRO A 153 -2.54 26.66 4.96
N GLU A 154 -3.42 27.20 5.81
CA GLU A 154 -3.07 27.57 7.18
C GLU A 154 -2.89 26.32 8.07
N GLY A 155 -3.63 25.23 7.79
CA GLY A 155 -3.54 24.00 8.56
C GLY A 155 -2.55 22.97 8.02
N TYR A 156 -2.37 22.92 6.69
CA TYR A 156 -1.62 21.83 6.03
C TYR A 156 -0.34 22.28 5.31
N MET A 157 0.00 23.56 5.27
CA MET A 157 1.11 24.11 4.49
C MET A 157 1.08 23.74 2.98
N LEU A 158 -0.01 23.19 2.51
CA LEU A 158 -0.24 22.77 1.14
C LEU A 158 -1.63 23.26 0.71
N SER A 159 -1.73 23.80 -0.50
CA SER A 159 -3.00 24.29 -1.05
C SER A 159 -3.88 23.17 -1.62
N GLU A 160 -3.31 21.99 -1.87
CA GLU A 160 -3.98 20.86 -2.53
C GLU A 160 -3.36 19.53 -2.15
N VAL A 161 -4.11 18.44 -2.32
CA VAL A 161 -3.63 17.07 -2.04
C VAL A 161 -2.62 16.66 -3.12
N PRO A 162 -1.33 16.46 -2.78
CA PRO A 162 -0.33 16.03 -3.75
C PRO A 162 -0.57 14.57 -4.15
N VAL A 163 -0.56 14.29 -5.45
CA VAL A 163 -0.66 12.94 -6.00
C VAL A 163 0.71 12.50 -6.51
N ALA A 164 1.35 11.57 -5.81
CA ALA A 164 2.61 10.99 -6.22
C ALA A 164 2.39 9.65 -6.93
N PHE A 165 2.80 9.55 -8.20
CA PHE A 165 2.71 8.32 -8.98
C PHE A 165 4.04 7.55 -8.93
N GLY A 166 4.07 6.49 -8.11
CA GLY A 166 5.18 5.54 -8.09
C GLY A 166 4.81 4.25 -8.83
N VAL A 167 5.10 4.14 -10.12
CA VAL A 167 4.74 2.96 -10.94
C VAL A 167 5.26 1.66 -10.32
N GLY A 168 6.48 1.65 -9.77
CA GLY A 168 7.06 0.48 -9.11
C GLY A 168 6.26 0.05 -7.88
N TRP A 169 5.89 0.98 -7.02
CA TRP A 169 5.07 0.71 -5.83
C TRP A 169 3.67 0.25 -6.20
N TRP A 170 3.07 0.86 -7.21
CA TRP A 170 1.75 0.46 -7.70
C TRP A 170 1.74 -0.98 -8.23
N LEU A 171 2.75 -1.37 -9.02
CA LEU A 171 2.90 -2.74 -9.51
C LEU A 171 3.17 -3.73 -8.37
N ALA A 172 4.05 -3.37 -7.42
CA ALA A 172 4.39 -4.21 -6.28
C ALA A 172 3.16 -4.46 -5.39
N LEU A 173 2.36 -3.44 -5.15
CA LEU A 173 1.13 -3.55 -4.36
C LEU A 173 0.10 -4.45 -5.05
N ASN A 174 -0.15 -4.25 -6.34
CA ASN A 174 -1.08 -5.10 -7.11
C ASN A 174 -0.63 -6.56 -7.13
N ALA A 175 0.65 -6.82 -7.42
CA ALA A 175 1.21 -8.17 -7.41
C ALA A 175 1.14 -8.79 -6.00
N GLY A 176 1.49 -8.03 -4.97
CA GLY A 176 1.44 -8.46 -3.57
C GLY A 176 0.04 -8.87 -3.14
N VAL A 177 -0.97 -8.06 -3.42
CA VAL A 177 -2.38 -8.36 -3.10
C VAL A 177 -2.83 -9.64 -3.80
N VAL A 178 -2.54 -9.81 -5.10
CA VAL A 178 -2.90 -11.02 -5.85
C VAL A 178 -2.23 -12.26 -5.23
N VAL A 179 -0.94 -12.19 -4.93
CA VAL A 179 -0.17 -13.31 -4.32
C VAL A 179 -0.73 -13.67 -2.95
N VAL A 180 -0.98 -12.67 -2.09
CA VAL A 180 -1.52 -12.89 -0.74
C VAL A 180 -2.90 -13.54 -0.82
N ILE A 181 -3.81 -13.01 -1.64
CA ILE A 181 -5.17 -13.58 -1.77
C ILE A 181 -5.09 -15.01 -2.29
N LEU A 182 -4.31 -15.29 -3.33
CA LEU A 182 -4.18 -16.64 -3.88
C LEU A 182 -3.59 -17.63 -2.87
N THR A 183 -2.59 -17.21 -2.10
CA THR A 183 -1.96 -18.04 -1.08
C THR A 183 -2.95 -18.39 0.04
N LEU A 184 -3.66 -17.39 0.56
CA LEU A 184 -4.65 -17.59 1.61
C LEU A 184 -5.87 -18.40 1.11
N LEU A 185 -6.20 -18.29 -0.16
CA LEU A 185 -7.29 -19.04 -0.79
C LEU A 185 -6.98 -20.55 -0.95
N MET A 186 -5.71 -20.94 -0.85
CA MET A 186 -5.34 -22.36 -0.82
C MET A 186 -5.94 -23.10 0.39
N LEU A 187 -6.17 -22.39 1.50
CA LEU A 187 -6.78 -22.97 2.71
C LEU A 187 -8.22 -23.44 2.46
N PRO A 188 -9.19 -22.59 2.04
CA PRO A 188 -10.54 -23.04 1.74
C PRO A 188 -10.61 -23.95 0.51
N ALA A 189 -9.72 -23.79 -0.47
CA ALA A 189 -9.66 -24.69 -1.62
C ALA A 189 -9.29 -26.15 -1.25
N SER A 190 -8.66 -26.38 -0.11
CA SER A 190 -8.38 -27.74 0.38
C SER A 190 -9.64 -28.48 0.81
N ILE A 191 -10.72 -27.79 1.16
CA ILE A 191 -12.03 -28.36 1.53
C ILE A 191 -12.63 -29.12 0.33
N ILE A 192 -12.34 -28.70 -0.90
CA ILE A 192 -12.78 -29.39 -2.13
C ILE A 192 -12.30 -30.85 -2.15
N SER A 193 -11.14 -31.13 -1.57
CA SER A 193 -10.59 -32.48 -1.51
C SER A 193 -11.38 -33.41 -0.58
N GLN A 194 -12.12 -32.86 0.38
CA GLN A 194 -12.88 -33.61 1.39
C GLN A 194 -14.28 -34.03 0.91
N VAL A 195 -14.76 -33.51 -0.21
CA VAL A 195 -16.06 -33.91 -0.80
C VAL A 195 -15.98 -35.38 -1.22
N LYS A 196 -16.71 -36.25 -0.50
CA LYS A 196 -16.79 -37.67 -0.79
C LYS A 196 -17.76 -37.91 -1.98
N PRO A 197 -17.38 -38.69 -3.01
CA PRO A 197 -18.23 -38.94 -4.18
C PRO A 197 -19.59 -39.54 -3.84
N VAL A 198 -19.64 -40.38 -2.80
CA VAL A 198 -20.86 -41.11 -2.39
C VAL A 198 -21.92 -40.16 -1.78
N GLU A 199 -21.52 -39.16 -1.05
CA GLU A 199 -22.43 -38.17 -0.45
C GLU A 199 -22.98 -37.19 -1.49
N ALA A 200 -22.19 -36.87 -2.51
CA ALA A 200 -22.60 -35.97 -3.60
C ALA A 200 -23.73 -36.49 -4.46
N ILE A 201 -23.92 -37.82 -4.55
CA ILE A 201 -24.96 -38.46 -5.35
C ILE A 201 -26.24 -38.68 -4.52
N ARG A 202 -26.15 -38.76 -3.19
CA ARG A 202 -27.25 -39.10 -2.27
C ARG A 202 -28.16 -37.91 -1.90
N TYR A 203 -27.79 -36.72 -2.24
CA TYR A 203 -28.53 -35.50 -1.84
C TYR A 203 -29.78 -35.21 -2.64
N ASP A 204 -30.16 -36.13 -3.57
CA ASP A 204 -31.29 -35.94 -4.51
C ASP A 204 -32.36 -37.06 -4.37
N SER A 205 -32.53 -37.63 -3.15
CA SER A 205 -33.58 -38.65 -2.88
C SER A 205 -34.54 -38.15 -1.83
#